data_2fcbe8317eb965ac83c41b9bd283aa37
#
_entry.id   2fcbe8317eb965ac83c41b9bd283aa37
#
_cell.length_a   1.000
_cell.length_b   1.000
_cell.length_c   1.000
_cell.angle_alpha   90.00
_cell.angle_beta   90.00
_cell.angle_gamma   90.00
#
_symmetry.space_group_name_H-M   'P 1'
#
loop_
_entity.id
_entity.type
_entity.pdbx_description
1 polymer ?
#
loop_
_entity_poly.entity_id
_entity_poly.type
_entity_poly.pdbx_seq_one_letter_code
_entity_poly.pdbx_strand_id
1 'polypeptide(L)' 'MENNLISDEERRREKEKMNRLMDSELRLRTIHELRWILLGLSEDIKDNDVYIEGQEILSEMERQVWKYINGEIENY' A
#
# COMPACT_ATOMS: atom_id res chain seq x y z
N MET A 1 23.91 26.72 4.13
CA MET A 1 23.24 26.73 3.84
C MET A 1 22.30 26.34 3.92
N GLU A 2 21.94 26.30 3.97
CA GLU A 2 21.03 26.13 4.05
C GLU A 2 20.39 25.34 4.19
N ASN A 3 20.52 24.63 4.27
CA ASN A 3 19.98 23.84 4.58
C ASN A 3 19.00 23.72 5.47
N ASN A 4 18.88 24.24 5.94
CA ASN A 4 17.91 24.55 6.89
C ASN A 4 16.59 24.75 6.40
N LEU A 5 16.35 24.29 5.23
CA LEU A 5 15.09 24.39 4.56
C LEU A 5 14.04 23.43 5.10
N ILE A 6 14.50 22.42 5.83
CA ILE A 6 13.62 21.42 6.43
C ILE A 6 13.66 21.56 7.94
N SER A 7 12.51 21.79 8.56
CA SER A 7 12.42 21.90 10.01
C SER A 7 12.62 20.53 10.66
N ASP A 8 12.92 20.52 11.96
CA ASP A 8 13.06 19.28 12.71
C ASP A 8 11.77 18.48 12.69
N GLU A 9 10.62 19.17 12.70
CA GLU A 9 9.34 18.51 12.63
C GLU A 9 9.13 17.82 11.29
N GLU A 10 9.52 18.46 10.20
CA GLU A 10 9.42 17.87 8.89
C GLU A 10 10.31 16.65 8.74
N ARG A 11 11.52 16.72 9.27
CA ARG A 11 12.45 15.57 9.26
C ARG A 11 11.87 14.40 10.03
N ARG A 12 11.22 14.68 11.16
CA ARG A 12 10.62 13.63 11.95
C ARG A 12 9.46 12.98 11.21
N ARG A 13 8.63 13.79 10.53
CA ARG A 13 7.51 13.27 9.73
C ARG A 13 8.00 12.40 8.59
N GLU A 14 9.05 12.82 7.91
CA GLU A 14 9.61 12.05 6.82
C GLU A 14 10.20 10.73 7.32
N LYS A 15 10.84 10.76 8.47
CA LYS A 15 11.40 9.57 9.08
C LYS A 15 10.29 8.60 9.48
N GLU A 16 9.22 9.11 10.06
CA GLU A 16 8.07 8.30 10.43
C GLU A 16 7.42 7.67 9.21
N LYS A 17 7.27 8.44 8.15
CA LYS A 17 6.71 7.95 6.90
C LYS A 17 7.59 6.84 6.32
N MET A 18 8.89 7.03 6.33
CA MET A 18 9.83 6.02 5.86
C MET A 18 9.74 4.75 6.69
N ASN A 19 9.64 4.88 8.01
CA ASN A 19 9.50 3.72 8.89
C ASN A 19 8.20 2.97 8.60
N ARG A 20 7.11 3.69 8.39
CA ARG A 20 5.82 3.09 8.06
C ARG A 20 5.85 2.40 6.70
N LEU A 21 6.54 3.00 5.75
CA LEU A 21 6.72 2.39 4.44
C LEU A 21 7.48 1.08 4.56
N MET A 22 8.56 1.06 5.32
CA MET A 22 9.35 -0.16 5.54
C MET A 22 8.52 -1.24 6.23
N ASP A 23 7.74 -0.86 7.23
CA ASP A 23 6.84 -1.80 7.92
C ASP A 23 5.79 -2.38 6.98
N SER A 24 5.38 -1.60 5.98
CA SER A 24 4.31 -1.98 5.06
C SER A 24 4.81 -2.69 3.81
N GLU A 25 6.13 -2.78 3.63
CA GLU A 25 6.70 -3.31 2.41
C GLU A 25 6.23 -4.73 2.10
N LEU A 26 6.20 -5.58 3.11
CA LEU A 26 5.75 -6.96 2.92
C LEU A 26 4.28 -7.02 2.54
N ARG A 27 3.45 -6.18 3.15
CA ARG A 27 2.03 -6.13 2.83
C ARG A 27 1.79 -5.67 1.40
N LEU A 28 2.50 -4.63 0.97
CA LEU A 28 2.39 -4.14 -0.40
C LEU A 28 2.83 -5.19 -1.41
N ARG A 29 3.93 -5.88 -1.10
CA ARG A 29 4.43 -6.96 -1.95
C ARG A 29 3.41 -8.10 -2.03
N THR A 30 2.83 -8.47 -0.90
CA THR A 30 1.84 -9.55 -0.86
C THR A 30 0.60 -9.18 -1.68
N ILE A 31 0.12 -7.95 -1.57
CA ILE A 31 -1.01 -7.48 -2.37
C ILE A 31 -0.68 -7.55 -3.85
N HIS A 32 0.52 -7.14 -4.21
CA HIS A 32 0.97 -7.17 -5.60
C HIS A 32 1.01 -8.60 -6.12
N GLU A 33 1.54 -9.53 -5.34
CA GLU A 33 1.59 -10.94 -5.71
C GLU A 33 0.19 -11.53 -5.83
N LEU A 34 -0.71 -11.16 -4.94
CA LEU A 34 -2.09 -11.63 -5.01
C LEU A 34 -2.78 -11.15 -6.28
N ARG A 35 -2.46 -9.95 -6.75
CA ARG A 35 -3.02 -9.46 -8.03
C ARG A 35 -2.60 -10.37 -9.18
N TRP A 36 -1.34 -10.80 -9.20
CA TRP A 36 -0.85 -11.72 -10.24
C TRP A 36 -1.50 -13.08 -10.14
N ILE A 37 -1.65 -13.60 -8.91
CA ILE A 37 -2.31 -14.87 -8.68
C ILE A 37 -3.76 -14.80 -9.15
N LEU A 38 -4.45 -13.72 -8.82
CA LEU A 38 -5.84 -13.52 -9.21
C LEU A 38 -5.98 -13.45 -10.74
N LEU A 39 -5.05 -12.78 -11.39
CA LEU A 39 -5.03 -12.71 -12.85
C LEU A 39 -4.91 -14.12 -13.46
N GLY A 40 -4.01 -14.94 -12.92
CA GLY A 40 -3.86 -16.31 -13.39
C GLY A 40 -5.13 -17.14 -13.18
N LEU A 41 -5.77 -16.98 -12.02
CA LEU A 41 -7.01 -17.71 -11.73
C LEU A 41 -8.15 -17.28 -12.63
N SER A 42 -8.17 -16.01 -13.06
CA SER A 42 -9.23 -15.50 -13.90
C SER A 42 -9.30 -16.21 -15.26
N GLU A 43 -8.18 -16.74 -15.71
CA GLU A 43 -8.12 -17.48 -16.96
C GLU A 43 -8.88 -18.82 -16.86
N ASP A 44 -8.88 -19.41 -15.68
CA ASP A 44 -9.55 -20.68 -15.43
C ASP A 44 -11.02 -20.52 -15.07
N ILE A 45 -11.32 -19.51 -14.26
CA ILE A 45 -12.66 -19.30 -13.73
C ILE A 45 -13.59 -18.67 -14.75
N LYS A 46 -13.07 -17.78 -15.56
CA LYS A 46 -13.84 -17.10 -16.64
C LYS A 46 -15.06 -16.31 -16.15
N ASP A 47 -15.05 -15.92 -14.88
CA ASP A 47 -16.10 -15.07 -14.34
C ASP A 47 -15.49 -13.69 -14.10
N ASN A 48 -15.76 -12.77 -15.04
CA ASN A 48 -15.21 -11.43 -14.98
C ASN A 48 -15.67 -10.65 -13.76
N ASP A 49 -16.89 -10.89 -13.30
CA ASP A 49 -17.41 -10.17 -12.15
C ASP A 49 -16.65 -10.54 -10.88
N VAL A 50 -16.37 -11.83 -10.71
CA VAL A 50 -15.58 -12.30 -9.56
C VAL A 50 -14.17 -11.75 -9.63
N TYR A 51 -13.56 -11.73 -10.81
CA TYR A 51 -12.23 -11.18 -11.00
C TYR A 51 -12.19 -9.69 -10.63
N ILE A 52 -13.17 -8.92 -11.12
CA ILE A 52 -13.26 -7.48 -10.85
C ILE A 52 -13.43 -7.24 -9.35
N GLU A 53 -14.30 -8.00 -8.68
CA GLU A 53 -14.48 -7.89 -7.25
C GLU A 53 -13.18 -8.17 -6.49
N GLY A 54 -12.46 -9.20 -6.90
CA GLY A 54 -11.17 -9.51 -6.28
C GLY A 54 -10.17 -8.39 -6.42
N GLN A 55 -10.08 -7.80 -7.62
CA GLN A 55 -9.19 -6.67 -7.85
C GLN A 55 -9.59 -5.45 -7.03
N GLU A 56 -10.89 -5.21 -6.88
CA GLU A 56 -11.37 -4.10 -6.07
C GLU A 56 -11.05 -4.27 -4.60
N ILE A 57 -11.17 -5.50 -4.09
CA ILE A 57 -10.81 -5.81 -2.71
C ILE A 57 -9.32 -5.55 -2.48
N LEU A 58 -8.47 -6.01 -3.40
CA LEU A 58 -7.02 -5.78 -3.29
C LEU A 58 -6.68 -4.30 -3.38
N SER A 59 -7.38 -3.56 -4.23
CA SER A 59 -7.18 -2.11 -4.34
C SER A 59 -7.56 -1.39 -3.04
N GLU A 60 -8.63 -1.84 -2.39
CA GLU A 60 -9.02 -1.26 -1.12
C GLU A 60 -8.00 -1.57 -0.03
N MET A 61 -7.48 -2.79 0.01
CA MET A 61 -6.44 -3.17 0.94
C MET A 61 -5.19 -2.31 0.74
N GLU A 62 -4.80 -2.11 -0.51
CA GLU A 62 -3.64 -1.28 -0.83
C GLU A 62 -3.86 0.16 -0.38
N ARG A 63 -5.06 0.69 -0.60
CA ARG A 63 -5.39 2.05 -0.17
C ARG A 63 -5.27 2.20 1.34
N GLN A 64 -5.72 1.21 2.11
CA GLN A 64 -5.59 1.25 3.56
C GLN A 64 -4.12 1.26 3.98
N VAL A 65 -3.28 0.48 3.33
CA VAL A 65 -1.85 0.47 3.61
C VAL A 65 -1.25 1.85 3.36
N TRP A 66 -1.60 2.49 2.24
CA TRP A 66 -1.09 3.82 1.93
C TRP A 66 -1.59 4.89 2.88
N LYS A 67 -2.83 4.77 3.39
CA LYS A 67 -3.32 5.67 4.43
C LYS A 67 -2.47 5.57 5.69
N TYR A 68 -2.09 4.35 6.06
CA TYR A 68 -1.20 4.14 7.18
C TYR A 68 0.17 4.77 6.93
N ILE A 69 0.75 4.52 5.76
CA ILE A 69 2.06 5.08 5.40
C ILE A 69 2.04 6.60 5.45
N ASN A 70 0.97 7.21 5.00
CA ASN A 70 0.82 8.67 4.97
C ASN A 70 0.40 9.27 6.31
N GLY A 71 0.20 8.43 7.33
CA GLY A 71 -0.16 8.92 8.64
C GLY A 71 -1.63 9.28 8.82
N GLU A 72 -2.48 8.88 7.89
CA GLU A 72 -3.91 9.18 7.95
C GLU A 72 -4.65 8.24 8.91
N ILE A 73 -4.11 7.06 9.12
CA ILE A 73 -4.64 6.09 10.09
C ILE A 73 -3.47 5.51 10.87
N GLU A 74 -3.70 5.05 12.07
CA GLU A 74 -2.65 4.49 12.92
C GLU A 74 -2.46 3.00 12.72
N ASN A 75 -3.52 2.31 12.29
CA ASN A 75 -3.50 0.87 12.07
C ASN A 75 -4.24 0.52 10.80
N TYR A 76 -3.90 -0.60 10.24
CA TYR A 76 -4.62 -1.12 9.08
C TYR A 76 -6.00 -1.61 9.48
#